data_ee326ae0902e966419abfe458f06a982
#
_entry.id   ee326ae0902e966419abfe458f06a982
#
_cell.length_a   1.000
_cell.length_b   1.000
_cell.length_c   1.000
_cell.angle_alpha   90.00
_cell.angle_beta   90.00
_cell.angle_gamma   90.00
#
_symmetry.space_group_name_H-M   'P 1'
#
loop_
_entity.id
_entity.type
_entity.pdbx_description
1 polymer ?
#
loop_
_entity_poly.entity_id
_entity_poly.type
_entity_poly.pdbx_seq_one_letter_code
_entity_poly.pdbx_strand_id
1 'polypeptide(L)'
;MTNRIPHIFSAVLILLVACSRPEQAPQVISVIPQPAFIQQSEGVFSIDRKTSIFVEAGDSSVIRSVAFLNDRLLKAAGYSLPVVADDPLRHAGEKGIFVLDAGLKAEAYHLVVEEGRVVLEHGGGAGAFYGVQTLLQLLPVEIFSEKRVRGIHWELPCCDIEDSPRFAYRGMHLDCCLHFFSIDFLKKYIDVMALHKVNRFHWHLTEDQGWRLEIKKYPLLTEKGQWRKETVIGSLSSGFYDGTPYGGYYSQEEVRDLVKYAAERYVTIIPEIELPGHALAAIACYPELSCGLEDHYETATKWGIFKQVYCPKEETFKFLEDVFDEVFELFPSELVHVGGDECPKASWKKCPHCQALIKKLGLKDEFELQSWFIQRMEKYINSKGHQIIGWDEILQGGLAPNAKVMSWLGEEGGIKAAQQHHEVVMAPYPKYYLDYWQADPDSEPLAMGGPTTLRTMYEYNPVPEVLSAEESKYIIGVEGCVWTEYMPTPARVEYMAWPRMCAIAESGWTKAGKDWGAFTRRLETHLGRLDRMDVGYCKAFYDPFIELHKDTQYSKIATISVDAPDAEIHYTLDGSTPTVQSPIYTGPFVVNRQQRVSAVAIRNGKTIGNIRYKDF
;
A
#
# COMPACT_ATOMS: atom_id res chain seq x y z
N MET A 1 91.85 41.45 -4.14
CA MET A 1 91.26 40.15 -3.83
C MET A 1 89.82 40.42 -3.34
N THR A 2 88.86 40.38 -4.19
CA THR A 2 87.45 40.72 -3.89
C THR A 2 86.59 39.52 -4.21
N ASN A 3 86.06 38.90 -3.16
CA ASN A 3 85.11 37.80 -3.25
C ASN A 3 83.73 38.37 -3.52
N ARG A 4 83.11 37.99 -4.64
CA ARG A 4 81.65 38.20 -4.95
C ARG A 4 80.88 36.93 -4.62
N ILE A 5 79.87 37.09 -3.77
CA ILE A 5 78.87 36.05 -3.45
C ILE A 5 77.70 36.25 -4.43
N PRO A 6 77.22 35.21 -5.14
CA PRO A 6 76.01 35.30 -5.95
C PRO A 6 74.73 35.06 -5.11
N HIS A 7 73.80 36.00 -5.20
CA HIS A 7 72.44 35.82 -4.66
C HIS A 7 71.62 34.89 -5.57
N ILE A 8 71.19 33.74 -4.99
CA ILE A 8 70.26 32.82 -5.60
C ILE A 8 68.84 33.27 -5.19
N PHE A 9 68.07 33.78 -6.14
CA PHE A 9 66.65 34.00 -6.01
C PHE A 9 65.91 32.67 -6.19
N SER A 10 65.39 32.09 -5.12
CA SER A 10 64.43 30.96 -5.19
C SER A 10 63.02 31.53 -5.46
N ALA A 11 62.53 31.34 -6.68
CA ALA A 11 61.13 31.59 -7.01
C ALA A 11 60.27 30.45 -6.45
N VAL A 12 59.48 30.74 -5.42
CA VAL A 12 58.47 29.83 -4.90
C VAL A 12 57.26 29.91 -5.84
N LEU A 13 57.08 28.85 -6.66
CA LEU A 13 55.92 28.66 -7.51
C LEU A 13 54.77 28.12 -6.63
N ILE A 14 53.82 29.00 -6.25
CA ILE A 14 52.59 28.58 -5.57
C ILE A 14 51.69 27.98 -6.63
N LEU A 15 51.60 26.65 -6.68
CA LEU A 15 50.61 25.91 -7.41
C LEU A 15 49.24 26.06 -6.68
N LEU A 16 48.40 26.94 -7.18
CA LEU A 16 46.97 26.96 -6.88
C LEU A 16 46.35 25.69 -7.47
N VAL A 17 46.26 24.63 -6.67
CA VAL A 17 45.42 23.49 -6.99
C VAL A 17 43.98 23.98 -6.82
N ALA A 18 43.34 24.37 -7.93
CA ALA A 18 41.91 24.51 -7.98
C ALA A 18 41.33 23.09 -7.75
N CYS A 19 40.78 22.86 -6.55
CA CYS A 19 39.94 21.73 -6.30
C CYS A 19 38.68 21.89 -7.20
N SER A 20 38.77 21.43 -8.43
CA SER A 20 37.57 21.15 -9.20
C SER A 20 36.80 20.04 -8.47
N ARG A 21 35.61 20.36 -7.98
CA ARG A 21 34.68 19.32 -7.53
C ARG A 21 34.60 18.27 -8.65
N PRO A 22 34.68 16.98 -8.36
CA PRO A 22 34.31 16.00 -9.37
C PRO A 22 32.89 16.32 -9.81
N GLU A 23 32.69 16.47 -11.09
CA GLU A 23 31.39 16.67 -11.71
C GLU A 23 30.54 15.45 -11.33
N GLN A 24 29.69 15.63 -10.32
CA GLN A 24 28.73 14.59 -9.95
C GLN A 24 27.79 14.45 -11.12
N ALA A 25 27.66 13.23 -11.64
CA ALA A 25 26.63 12.93 -12.64
C ALA A 25 25.28 13.47 -12.14
N PRO A 26 24.50 14.12 -13.02
CA PRO A 26 23.24 14.73 -12.62
C PRO A 26 22.36 13.69 -11.90
N GLN A 27 21.90 14.05 -10.72
CA GLN A 27 21.04 13.19 -9.91
C GLN A 27 19.74 12.93 -10.70
N VAL A 28 19.53 11.68 -11.12
CA VAL A 28 18.31 11.29 -11.83
C VAL A 28 17.14 11.38 -10.86
N ILE A 29 16.10 12.09 -11.24
CA ILE A 29 14.90 12.23 -10.42
C ILE A 29 14.19 10.88 -10.31
N SER A 30 14.03 10.40 -9.08
CA SER A 30 13.47 9.08 -8.75
C SER A 30 12.31 9.22 -7.77
N VAL A 31 11.13 9.65 -8.26
CA VAL A 31 9.90 9.81 -7.47
C VAL A 31 8.94 8.67 -7.75
N ILE A 32 8.37 8.07 -6.70
CA ILE A 32 7.30 7.06 -6.74
C ILE A 32 6.15 7.53 -5.81
N PRO A 33 4.91 7.59 -6.33
CA PRO A 33 4.47 7.41 -7.71
C PRO A 33 5.03 8.47 -8.66
N GLN A 34 5.19 8.11 -9.94
CA GLN A 34 5.66 9.03 -10.96
C GLN A 34 4.69 10.21 -11.13
N PRO A 35 5.16 11.46 -11.10
CA PRO A 35 4.34 12.62 -11.41
C PRO A 35 3.76 12.58 -12.83
N ALA A 36 2.63 13.26 -13.02
CA ALA A 36 1.96 13.35 -14.33
C ALA A 36 2.85 14.00 -15.41
N PHE A 37 3.61 15.02 -15.00
CA PHE A 37 4.64 15.66 -15.83
C PHE A 37 5.87 15.93 -14.97
N ILE A 38 7.05 15.74 -15.55
CA ILE A 38 8.34 16.06 -14.93
C ILE A 38 9.36 16.42 -16.00
N GLN A 39 10.00 17.55 -15.84
CA GLN A 39 11.10 18.01 -16.67
C GLN A 39 12.28 18.41 -15.77
N GLN A 40 13.38 17.69 -15.87
CA GLN A 40 14.62 18.00 -15.15
C GLN A 40 15.42 19.04 -15.94
N SER A 41 16.04 19.99 -15.25
CA SER A 41 16.96 20.98 -15.80
C SER A 41 18.31 20.92 -15.10
N GLU A 42 19.31 21.65 -15.62
CA GLU A 42 20.62 21.76 -14.98
C GLU A 42 20.53 22.58 -13.69
N GLY A 43 21.42 22.32 -12.74
CA GLY A 43 21.52 23.03 -11.47
C GLY A 43 20.87 22.31 -10.30
N VAL A 44 21.09 22.85 -9.10
CA VAL A 44 20.56 22.35 -7.85
C VAL A 44 20.18 23.49 -6.90
N PHE A 45 19.11 23.30 -6.12
CA PHE A 45 18.80 24.15 -4.98
C PHE A 45 19.36 23.54 -3.71
N SER A 46 20.30 24.23 -3.05
CA SER A 46 20.90 23.75 -1.79
C SER A 46 20.09 24.27 -0.59
N ILE A 47 19.61 23.36 0.25
CA ILE A 47 18.97 23.67 1.54
C ILE A 47 20.04 23.80 2.62
N ASP A 48 20.03 24.94 3.31
CA ASP A 48 20.90 25.19 4.46
C ASP A 48 20.12 25.85 5.61
N ARG A 49 20.76 26.13 6.74
CA ARG A 49 20.12 26.73 7.93
C ARG A 49 19.55 28.13 7.72
N LYS A 50 19.90 28.80 6.60
CA LYS A 50 19.40 30.13 6.25
C LYS A 50 18.23 30.08 5.28
N THR A 51 17.94 28.91 4.73
CA THR A 51 16.78 28.70 3.87
C THR A 51 15.51 28.85 4.71
N SER A 52 14.59 29.70 4.31
CA SER A 52 13.27 29.89 4.94
C SER A 52 12.17 29.23 4.13
N ILE A 53 11.08 28.84 4.80
CA ILE A 53 9.85 28.41 4.16
C ILE A 53 8.82 29.52 4.32
N PHE A 54 8.32 30.05 3.21
CA PHE A 54 7.32 31.12 3.17
C PHE A 54 5.96 30.51 2.85
N VAL A 55 4.98 30.73 3.74
CA VAL A 55 3.61 30.19 3.62
C VAL A 55 2.61 31.33 3.84
N GLU A 56 1.41 31.21 3.28
CA GLU A 56 0.36 32.17 3.52
C GLU A 56 -0.07 32.20 4.99
N ALA A 57 -0.28 33.43 5.50
CA ALA A 57 -0.72 33.61 6.88
C ALA A 57 -2.10 33.00 7.11
N GLY A 58 -2.23 32.20 8.18
CA GLY A 58 -3.50 31.61 8.59
C GLY A 58 -3.82 30.24 7.96
N ASP A 59 -3.07 29.76 6.98
CA ASP A 59 -3.27 28.42 6.44
C ASP A 59 -2.61 27.36 7.33
N SER A 60 -3.38 26.88 8.31
CA SER A 60 -2.94 25.82 9.22
C SER A 60 -2.69 24.48 8.54
N SER A 61 -3.31 24.21 7.38
CA SER A 61 -3.16 22.97 6.65
C SER A 61 -1.81 22.92 5.93
N VAL A 62 -1.39 24.01 5.33
CA VAL A 62 -0.06 24.17 4.72
C VAL A 62 1.03 24.16 5.78
N ILE A 63 0.83 24.86 6.90
CA ILE A 63 1.79 24.83 8.02
C ILE A 63 2.03 23.41 8.51
N ARG A 64 0.98 22.59 8.63
CA ARG A 64 1.12 21.17 8.97
C ARG A 64 1.88 20.40 7.89
N SER A 65 1.60 20.64 6.61
CA SER A 65 2.27 19.97 5.49
C SER A 65 3.77 20.25 5.48
N VAL A 66 4.20 21.50 5.66
CA VAL A 66 5.62 21.85 5.72
C VAL A 66 6.30 21.37 7.01
N ALA A 67 5.54 21.12 8.08
CA ALA A 67 6.09 20.54 9.30
C ALA A 67 6.66 19.13 9.07
N PHE A 68 6.12 18.36 8.10
CA PHE A 68 6.70 17.06 7.72
C PHE A 68 8.11 17.21 7.12
N LEU A 69 8.34 18.20 6.26
CA LEU A 69 9.68 18.48 5.74
C LEU A 69 10.63 18.88 6.88
N ASN A 70 10.18 19.72 7.79
CA ASN A 70 10.97 20.17 8.93
C ASN A 70 11.28 19.05 9.94
N ASP A 71 10.34 18.15 10.18
CA ASP A 71 10.58 16.97 11.04
C ASP A 71 11.70 16.08 10.44
N ARG A 72 11.64 15.81 9.15
CA ARG A 72 12.67 15.02 8.45
C ARG A 72 14.03 15.71 8.45
N LEU A 73 14.09 17.00 8.18
CA LEU A 73 15.32 17.77 8.27
C LEU A 73 15.87 17.81 9.71
N LEU A 74 15.01 17.97 10.71
CA LEU A 74 15.45 17.94 12.11
C LEU A 74 16.11 16.61 12.48
N LYS A 75 15.50 15.50 12.09
CA LYS A 75 16.01 14.15 12.36
C LYS A 75 17.31 13.88 11.59
N ALA A 76 17.29 14.07 10.27
CA ALA A 76 18.38 13.67 9.39
C ALA A 76 19.53 14.69 9.33
N ALA A 77 19.24 16.01 9.29
CA ALA A 77 20.23 17.07 9.18
C ALA A 77 20.58 17.71 10.54
N GLY A 78 19.72 17.61 11.54
CA GLY A 78 19.88 18.19 12.86
C GLY A 78 19.56 19.69 12.91
N TYR A 79 18.66 20.16 12.02
CA TYR A 79 18.08 21.48 12.03
C TYR A 79 16.73 21.49 11.30
N SER A 80 15.89 22.45 11.64
CA SER A 80 14.66 22.78 10.91
C SER A 80 14.80 24.14 10.24
N LEU A 81 14.00 24.40 9.22
CA LEU A 81 13.95 25.66 8.49
C LEU A 81 12.98 26.64 9.20
N PRO A 82 13.30 27.94 9.28
CA PRO A 82 12.34 28.94 9.72
C PRO A 82 11.11 28.93 8.82
N VAL A 83 9.92 28.96 9.42
CA VAL A 83 8.64 29.10 8.72
C VAL A 83 8.15 30.55 8.93
N VAL A 84 7.99 31.28 7.83
CA VAL A 84 7.51 32.66 7.81
C VAL A 84 6.08 32.65 7.28
N ALA A 85 5.11 32.88 8.18
CA ALA A 85 3.70 32.96 7.84
C ALA A 85 3.30 34.39 7.53
N ASP A 86 3.53 34.82 6.28
CA ASP A 86 3.21 36.14 5.71
C ASP A 86 2.82 35.96 4.23
N ASP A 87 2.52 37.02 3.52
CA ASP A 87 2.37 36.99 2.07
C ASP A 87 3.69 36.57 1.39
N PRO A 88 3.80 35.34 0.83
CA PRO A 88 5.04 34.85 0.26
C PRO A 88 5.58 35.75 -0.89
N LEU A 89 4.72 36.46 -1.59
CA LEU A 89 5.13 37.34 -2.70
C LEU A 89 5.98 38.53 -2.22
N ARG A 90 5.86 38.95 -0.95
CA ARG A 90 6.72 40.00 -0.37
C ARG A 90 8.17 39.52 -0.23
N HIS A 91 8.40 38.23 -0.22
CA HIS A 91 9.70 37.60 -0.05
C HIS A 91 10.27 37.07 -1.37
N ALA A 92 9.67 37.37 -2.53
CA ALA A 92 10.01 36.80 -3.83
C ALA A 92 11.49 36.98 -4.26
N GLY A 93 12.21 37.95 -3.67
CA GLY A 93 13.64 38.16 -3.89
C GLY A 93 14.56 37.38 -2.95
N GLU A 94 14.02 36.65 -1.99
CA GLU A 94 14.79 35.87 -1.01
C GLU A 94 15.02 34.45 -1.48
N LYS A 95 16.11 33.83 -1.02
CA LYS A 95 16.34 32.39 -1.20
C LYS A 95 15.44 31.60 -0.25
N GLY A 96 14.57 30.74 -0.78
CA GLY A 96 13.64 30.01 0.07
C GLY A 96 12.74 29.02 -0.65
N ILE A 97 11.86 28.42 0.12
CA ILE A 97 10.79 27.54 -0.35
C ILE A 97 9.47 28.30 -0.17
N PHE A 98 8.77 28.54 -1.26
CA PHE A 98 7.52 29.30 -1.31
C PHE A 98 6.36 28.33 -1.52
N VAL A 99 5.37 28.33 -0.63
CA VAL A 99 4.19 27.48 -0.72
C VAL A 99 2.97 28.38 -0.90
N LEU A 100 2.29 28.25 -2.03
CA LEU A 100 1.30 29.21 -2.53
C LEU A 100 -0.01 28.49 -2.89
N ASP A 101 -1.15 29.03 -2.48
CA ASP A 101 -2.44 28.59 -3.04
C ASP A 101 -2.61 29.16 -4.46
N ALA A 102 -2.70 28.30 -5.45
CA ALA A 102 -2.89 28.63 -6.86
C ALA A 102 -4.29 28.29 -7.39
N GLY A 103 -5.22 27.89 -6.52
CA GLY A 103 -6.57 27.50 -6.90
C GLY A 103 -6.63 26.27 -7.82
N LEU A 104 -5.63 25.39 -7.74
CA LEU A 104 -5.62 24.11 -8.47
C LEU A 104 -6.70 23.16 -7.92
N LYS A 105 -6.84 21.96 -8.51
CA LYS A 105 -7.67 20.91 -7.91
C LYS A 105 -7.11 20.52 -6.54
N ALA A 106 -7.97 20.13 -5.61
CA ALA A 106 -7.65 19.94 -4.18
C ALA A 106 -6.40 19.09 -3.89
N GLU A 107 -6.15 18.05 -4.68
CA GLU A 107 -4.98 17.17 -4.52
C GLU A 107 -3.84 17.47 -5.51
N ALA A 108 -4.01 18.47 -6.39
CA ALA A 108 -3.01 18.85 -7.38
C ALA A 108 -1.98 19.80 -6.81
N TYR A 109 -0.78 19.72 -7.38
CA TYR A 109 0.30 20.68 -7.10
C TYR A 109 1.17 20.89 -8.36
N HIS A 110 1.87 22.05 -8.36
CA HIS A 110 2.93 22.38 -9.31
C HIS A 110 4.17 22.75 -8.51
N LEU A 111 5.28 22.09 -8.78
CA LEU A 111 6.54 22.23 -8.05
C LEU A 111 7.65 22.63 -9.00
N VAL A 112 8.16 23.84 -8.85
CA VAL A 112 9.31 24.36 -9.59
C VAL A 112 10.51 24.51 -8.67
N VAL A 113 11.63 23.87 -9.02
CA VAL A 113 12.91 23.96 -8.33
C VAL A 113 13.90 24.70 -9.23
N GLU A 114 14.35 25.88 -8.79
CA GLU A 114 15.39 26.69 -9.42
C GLU A 114 16.58 26.83 -8.44
N GLU A 115 17.77 27.21 -8.88
CA GLU A 115 18.95 27.36 -8.01
C GLU A 115 18.74 28.36 -6.86
N GLY A 116 17.90 29.37 -7.07
CA GLY A 116 17.62 30.44 -6.10
C GLY A 116 16.40 30.20 -5.22
N ARG A 117 15.46 29.41 -5.65
CA ARG A 117 14.17 29.23 -4.97
C ARG A 117 13.49 27.90 -5.34
N VAL A 118 12.58 27.49 -4.48
CA VAL A 118 11.60 26.43 -4.72
C VAL A 118 10.22 27.04 -4.62
N VAL A 119 9.35 26.79 -5.60
CA VAL A 119 7.95 27.23 -5.58
C VAL A 119 7.07 25.99 -5.61
N LEU A 120 6.21 25.84 -4.61
CA LEU A 120 5.20 24.80 -4.51
C LEU A 120 3.82 25.46 -4.55
N GLU A 121 3.19 25.43 -5.69
CA GLU A 121 1.80 25.86 -5.90
C GLU A 121 0.86 24.68 -5.64
N HIS A 122 -0.26 24.92 -4.96
CA HIS A 122 -1.19 23.83 -4.60
C HIS A 122 -2.66 24.25 -4.75
N GLY A 123 -3.56 23.26 -4.77
CA GLY A 123 -5.01 23.45 -4.81
C GLY A 123 -5.70 23.26 -3.45
N GLY A 124 -4.93 23.09 -2.39
CA GLY A 124 -5.42 22.86 -1.03
C GLY A 124 -4.41 22.10 -0.18
N GLY A 125 -4.73 21.88 1.10
CA GLY A 125 -3.80 21.24 2.05
C GLY A 125 -3.29 19.85 1.60
N ALA A 126 -4.12 19.04 0.93
CA ALA A 126 -3.70 17.76 0.39
C ALA A 126 -2.69 17.92 -0.76
N GLY A 127 -2.91 18.88 -1.67
CA GLY A 127 -1.96 19.18 -2.73
C GLY A 127 -0.61 19.66 -2.19
N ALA A 128 -0.63 20.55 -1.17
CA ALA A 128 0.58 20.99 -0.48
C ALA A 128 1.32 19.82 0.18
N PHE A 129 0.59 18.91 0.83
CA PHE A 129 1.16 17.71 1.46
C PHE A 129 1.83 16.79 0.44
N TYR A 130 1.16 16.49 -0.68
CA TYR A 130 1.72 15.62 -1.73
C TYR A 130 2.91 16.27 -2.44
N GLY A 131 2.90 17.60 -2.61
CA GLY A 131 4.06 18.33 -3.06
C GLY A 131 5.25 18.22 -2.11
N VAL A 132 5.01 18.31 -0.80
CA VAL A 132 6.05 18.07 0.23
C VAL A 132 6.55 16.62 0.19
N GLN A 133 5.70 15.61 -0.01
CA GLN A 133 6.16 14.22 -0.19
C GLN A 133 7.06 14.08 -1.42
N THR A 134 6.76 14.81 -2.49
CA THR A 134 7.63 14.86 -3.67
C THR A 134 8.95 15.57 -3.38
N LEU A 135 8.95 16.72 -2.69
CA LEU A 135 10.18 17.39 -2.23
C LEU A 135 11.08 16.46 -1.40
N LEU A 136 10.50 15.70 -0.47
CA LEU A 136 11.24 14.73 0.32
C LEU A 136 11.88 13.64 -0.55
N GLN A 137 11.22 13.20 -1.61
CA GLN A 137 11.77 12.20 -2.53
C GLN A 137 12.81 12.79 -3.52
N LEU A 138 12.82 14.10 -3.76
CA LEU A 138 13.87 14.78 -4.54
C LEU A 138 15.16 14.94 -3.75
N LEU A 139 15.11 14.97 -2.41
CA LEU A 139 16.28 15.03 -1.54
C LEU A 139 17.04 13.69 -1.52
N PRO A 140 18.33 13.70 -1.10
CA PRO A 140 19.07 12.47 -0.84
C PRO A 140 18.28 11.52 0.08
N VAL A 141 18.41 10.20 -0.17
CA VAL A 141 17.64 9.17 0.59
C VAL A 141 17.87 9.24 2.10
N GLU A 142 18.97 9.83 2.52
CA GLU A 142 19.32 10.08 3.91
C GLU A 142 18.31 10.97 4.65
N ILE A 143 17.46 11.73 3.95
CA ILE A 143 16.40 12.55 4.56
C ILE A 143 15.41 11.69 5.36
N PHE A 144 15.26 10.41 5.00
CA PHE A 144 14.39 9.48 5.68
C PHE A 144 15.02 8.82 6.91
N SER A 145 16.27 9.16 7.26
CA SER A 145 16.94 8.62 8.45
C SER A 145 16.33 9.18 9.74
N GLU A 146 16.04 8.30 10.71
CA GLU A 146 15.62 8.68 12.06
C GLU A 146 16.76 9.23 12.93
N LYS A 147 17.99 9.20 12.43
CA LYS A 147 19.18 9.69 13.12
C LYS A 147 19.96 10.62 12.21
N ARG A 148 20.59 11.64 12.83
CA ARG A 148 21.41 12.61 12.12
C ARG A 148 22.52 11.95 11.30
N VAL A 149 22.56 12.29 10.00
CA VAL A 149 23.61 11.89 9.05
C VAL A 149 24.53 13.08 8.78
N ARG A 150 25.84 12.85 8.78
CA ARG A 150 26.84 13.90 8.52
C ARG A 150 27.39 13.77 7.10
N GLY A 151 27.86 14.90 6.54
CA GLY A 151 28.52 14.92 5.22
C GLY A 151 27.56 14.86 4.04
N ILE A 152 26.25 14.99 4.26
CA ILE A 152 25.25 15.05 3.20
C ILE A 152 25.00 16.50 2.80
N HIS A 153 25.02 16.76 1.49
CA HIS A 153 24.54 18.00 0.89
C HIS A 153 23.03 17.84 0.62
N TRP A 154 22.22 18.67 1.28
CA TRP A 154 20.77 18.64 1.11
C TRP A 154 20.41 19.45 -0.14
N GLU A 155 20.46 18.82 -1.29
CA GLU A 155 20.28 19.42 -2.60
C GLU A 155 19.07 18.81 -3.31
N LEU A 156 18.28 19.69 -3.93
CA LEU A 156 17.17 19.36 -4.80
C LEU A 156 17.61 19.59 -6.25
N PRO A 157 17.46 18.63 -7.17
CA PRO A 157 17.72 18.88 -8.60
C PRO A 157 16.74 19.91 -9.14
N CYS A 158 17.20 20.84 -9.99
CA CYS A 158 16.32 21.78 -10.67
C CYS A 158 15.36 21.04 -11.59
N CYS A 159 14.06 21.34 -11.46
CA CYS A 159 13.01 20.64 -12.20
C CYS A 159 11.71 21.44 -12.19
N ASP A 160 10.83 21.06 -13.10
CA ASP A 160 9.44 21.48 -13.20
C ASP A 160 8.55 20.24 -13.16
N ILE A 161 7.59 20.19 -12.20
CA ILE A 161 6.73 19.04 -11.93
C ILE A 161 5.27 19.51 -11.82
N GLU A 162 4.42 19.09 -12.76
CA GLU A 162 2.97 19.23 -12.62
C GLU A 162 2.37 17.87 -12.25
N ASP A 163 1.53 17.82 -11.22
CA ASP A 163 1.05 16.55 -10.70
C ASP A 163 -0.38 16.63 -10.14
N SER A 164 -1.11 15.54 -10.36
CA SER A 164 -2.43 15.32 -9.78
C SER A 164 -2.83 13.85 -9.92
N PRO A 165 -3.62 13.29 -9.00
CA PRO A 165 -3.97 11.88 -9.02
C PRO A 165 -4.80 11.47 -10.25
N ARG A 166 -4.61 10.21 -10.68
CA ARG A 166 -5.46 9.55 -11.68
C ARG A 166 -6.83 9.24 -11.11
N PHE A 167 -6.87 8.66 -9.91
CA PHE A 167 -8.09 8.27 -9.22
C PHE A 167 -8.23 8.99 -7.87
N ALA A 168 -9.47 9.24 -7.45
CA ALA A 168 -9.80 9.82 -6.16
C ALA A 168 -9.57 8.84 -5.00
N TYR A 169 -9.80 7.54 -5.21
CA TYR A 169 -9.59 6.49 -4.23
C TYR A 169 -8.28 5.74 -4.52
N ARG A 170 -7.36 5.74 -3.59
CA ARG A 170 -6.07 5.02 -3.66
C ARG A 170 -5.88 4.32 -2.33
N GLY A 171 -6.28 3.04 -2.30
CA GLY A 171 -6.42 2.25 -1.09
C GLY A 171 -5.26 1.33 -0.79
N MET A 172 -5.09 1.08 0.49
CA MET A 172 -4.31 -0.02 1.02
C MET A 172 -5.06 -0.62 2.20
N HIS A 173 -5.38 -1.90 2.10
CA HIS A 173 -6.07 -2.67 3.12
C HIS A 173 -5.09 -3.29 4.09
N LEU A 174 -5.52 -3.52 5.32
CA LEU A 174 -4.84 -4.39 6.28
C LEU A 174 -5.86 -5.13 7.15
N ASP A 175 -5.81 -6.45 7.07
CA ASP A 175 -6.48 -7.30 8.02
C ASP A 175 -5.76 -7.32 9.37
N CYS A 176 -6.51 -7.02 10.45
CA CYS A 176 -6.03 -7.10 11.83
C CYS A 176 -6.76 -8.18 12.65
N CYS A 177 -7.62 -8.99 12.00
CA CYS A 177 -8.43 -10.01 12.65
C CYS A 177 -7.74 -11.36 12.68
N LEU A 178 -7.18 -11.79 11.56
CA LEU A 178 -6.42 -13.03 11.46
C LEU A 178 -5.13 -12.92 12.28
N HIS A 179 -4.38 -11.80 12.12
CA HIS A 179 -3.31 -11.43 13.05
C HIS A 179 -3.45 -9.97 13.49
N PHE A 180 -3.23 -9.72 14.79
CA PHE A 180 -3.38 -8.41 15.41
C PHE A 180 -2.06 -7.60 15.37
N PHE A 181 -2.15 -6.30 15.09
CA PHE A 181 -1.01 -5.40 15.01
C PHE A 181 -1.17 -4.20 15.96
N SER A 182 -0.05 -3.73 16.53
CA SER A 182 -0.05 -2.59 17.43
C SER A 182 -0.35 -1.26 16.71
N ILE A 183 -0.88 -0.29 17.44
CA ILE A 183 -1.10 1.09 16.95
C ILE A 183 0.19 1.71 16.41
N ASP A 184 1.34 1.43 17.00
CA ASP A 184 2.63 1.95 16.53
C ASP A 184 2.98 1.41 15.13
N PHE A 185 2.69 0.13 14.87
CA PHE A 185 2.85 -0.42 13.53
C PHE A 185 1.86 0.19 12.54
N LEU A 186 0.59 0.39 12.92
CA LEU A 186 -0.40 1.04 12.07
C LEU A 186 -0.01 2.48 11.74
N LYS A 187 0.57 3.22 12.67
CA LYS A 187 1.12 4.56 12.40
C LYS A 187 2.25 4.52 11.38
N LYS A 188 3.20 3.58 11.53
CA LYS A 188 4.26 3.36 10.54
C LYS A 188 3.70 3.00 9.16
N TYR A 189 2.68 2.12 9.12
CA TYR A 189 1.99 1.72 7.90
C TYR A 189 1.38 2.93 7.18
N ILE A 190 0.69 3.79 7.92
CA ILE A 190 0.10 5.05 7.42
C ILE A 190 1.19 6.03 6.93
N ASP A 191 2.33 6.12 7.61
CA ASP A 191 3.46 6.96 7.16
C ASP A 191 3.97 6.53 5.78
N VAL A 192 4.09 5.22 5.56
CA VAL A 192 4.54 4.68 4.27
C VAL A 192 3.45 4.86 3.20
N MET A 193 2.17 4.67 3.53
CA MET A 193 1.05 4.99 2.63
C MET A 193 1.11 6.46 2.18
N ALA A 194 1.27 7.38 3.11
CA ALA A 194 1.32 8.82 2.85
C ALA A 194 2.48 9.21 1.92
N LEU A 195 3.67 8.60 2.09
CA LEU A 195 4.81 8.80 1.19
C LEU A 195 4.47 8.41 -0.26
N HIS A 196 3.64 7.39 -0.43
CA HIS A 196 3.18 6.90 -1.74
C HIS A 196 1.88 7.57 -2.23
N LYS A 197 1.41 8.63 -1.55
CA LYS A 197 0.18 9.35 -1.89
C LYS A 197 -1.07 8.47 -1.89
N VAL A 198 -1.04 7.37 -1.13
CA VAL A 198 -2.19 6.51 -0.84
C VAL A 198 -3.05 7.22 0.21
N ASN A 199 -4.35 7.38 -0.06
CA ASN A 199 -5.22 8.24 0.75
C ASN A 199 -6.38 7.52 1.43
N ARG A 200 -6.47 6.19 1.30
CA ARG A 200 -7.49 5.37 1.97
C ARG A 200 -6.81 4.19 2.66
N PHE A 201 -7.00 4.12 3.98
CA PHE A 201 -6.62 2.95 4.78
C PHE A 201 -7.88 2.13 5.04
N HIS A 202 -8.03 1.01 4.36
CA HIS A 202 -9.10 0.07 4.60
C HIS A 202 -8.69 -0.85 5.75
N TRP A 203 -9.36 -0.70 6.89
CA TRP A 203 -9.00 -1.37 8.14
C TRP A 203 -10.01 -2.45 8.46
N HIS A 204 -9.62 -3.72 8.26
CA HIS A 204 -10.47 -4.88 8.52
C HIS A 204 -10.43 -5.24 10.01
N LEU A 205 -11.58 -5.06 10.68
CA LEU A 205 -11.70 -5.03 12.13
C LEU A 205 -12.52 -6.17 12.73
N THR A 206 -13.25 -6.94 11.91
CA THR A 206 -14.12 -8.01 12.40
C THR A 206 -14.08 -9.21 11.48
N GLU A 207 -13.91 -10.42 12.06
CA GLU A 207 -13.76 -11.67 11.32
C GLU A 207 -14.16 -12.87 12.20
N ASP A 208 -14.26 -14.05 11.63
CA ASP A 208 -14.55 -15.30 12.35
C ASP A 208 -13.51 -15.63 13.45
N GLN A 209 -12.26 -15.22 13.25
CA GLN A 209 -11.11 -15.49 14.13
C GLN A 209 -10.90 -14.43 15.20
N GLY A 210 -11.64 -13.32 15.15
CA GLY A 210 -11.56 -12.30 16.18
C GLY A 210 -12.25 -10.99 15.85
N TRP A 211 -12.80 -10.36 16.87
CA TRP A 211 -13.34 -9.00 16.85
C TRP A 211 -12.31 -8.02 17.43
N ARG A 212 -12.00 -6.94 16.72
CA ARG A 212 -10.86 -6.07 17.07
C ARG A 212 -11.22 -4.67 17.54
N LEU A 213 -12.47 -4.26 17.49
CA LEU A 213 -12.92 -2.92 17.84
C LEU A 213 -13.70 -2.92 19.16
N GLU A 214 -13.34 -2.04 20.11
CA GLU A 214 -14.14 -1.84 21.31
C GLU A 214 -15.50 -1.23 20.96
N ILE A 215 -16.57 -1.95 21.33
CA ILE A 215 -17.96 -1.46 21.29
C ILE A 215 -18.47 -1.46 22.73
N LYS A 216 -18.63 -0.29 23.31
CA LYS A 216 -18.96 -0.13 24.74
C LYS A 216 -20.30 -0.73 25.11
N LYS A 217 -21.26 -0.68 24.18
CA LYS A 217 -22.57 -1.29 24.35
C LYS A 217 -22.54 -2.81 24.38
N TYR A 218 -21.54 -3.41 23.73
CA TYR A 218 -21.39 -4.86 23.60
C TYR A 218 -20.01 -5.35 24.09
N PRO A 219 -19.72 -5.29 25.41
CA PRO A 219 -18.38 -5.50 25.96
C PRO A 219 -17.83 -6.91 25.72
N LEU A 220 -18.70 -7.94 25.57
CA LEU A 220 -18.24 -9.29 25.29
C LEU A 220 -17.48 -9.41 23.95
N LEU A 221 -17.68 -8.48 23.02
CA LEU A 221 -16.94 -8.45 21.76
C LEU A 221 -15.43 -8.31 21.98
N THR A 222 -15.02 -7.55 23.00
CA THR A 222 -13.61 -7.39 23.37
C THR A 222 -13.20 -8.24 24.57
N GLU A 223 -14.10 -8.57 25.50
CA GLU A 223 -13.80 -9.48 26.62
C GLU A 223 -13.60 -10.92 26.13
N LYS A 224 -14.41 -11.42 25.20
CA LYS A 224 -14.42 -12.79 24.69
C LYS A 224 -14.09 -12.84 23.19
N GLY A 225 -14.76 -12.04 22.35
CA GLY A 225 -14.69 -12.11 20.89
C GLY A 225 -13.33 -11.79 20.30
N GLN A 226 -12.47 -11.08 21.03
CA GLN A 226 -11.09 -10.86 20.60
C GLN A 226 -10.22 -12.14 20.68
N TRP A 227 -10.62 -13.14 21.48
CA TRP A 227 -9.80 -14.30 21.79
C TRP A 227 -10.19 -15.52 20.97
N ARG A 228 -9.19 -16.20 20.42
CA ARG A 228 -9.29 -17.60 19.98
C ARG A 228 -8.35 -18.45 20.84
N LYS A 229 -8.71 -19.72 21.07
CA LYS A 229 -7.98 -20.62 22.00
C LYS A 229 -6.62 -21.06 21.48
N GLU A 230 -6.45 -21.07 20.15
CA GLU A 230 -5.23 -21.51 19.47
C GLU A 230 -5.28 -21.03 18.01
N THR A 231 -4.17 -21.15 17.29
CA THR A 231 -4.11 -20.78 15.87
C THR A 231 -3.57 -21.97 15.04
N VAL A 232 -4.13 -22.19 13.85
CA VAL A 232 -3.63 -23.18 12.89
C VAL A 232 -2.19 -22.86 12.49
N ILE A 233 -1.32 -23.88 12.43
CA ILE A 233 0.09 -23.77 12.01
C ILE A 233 0.25 -24.33 10.60
N GLY A 234 1.03 -23.64 9.76
CA GLY A 234 1.29 -24.05 8.38
C GLY A 234 0.12 -23.75 7.46
N SER A 235 -0.13 -24.60 6.46
CA SER A 235 -1.21 -24.39 5.50
C SER A 235 -2.59 -24.50 6.14
N LEU A 236 -3.59 -23.87 5.51
CA LEU A 236 -5.00 -23.91 5.88
C LEU A 236 -5.53 -25.33 6.23
N SER A 237 -5.03 -26.33 5.54
CA SER A 237 -5.44 -27.74 5.67
C SER A 237 -4.49 -28.58 6.54
N SER A 238 -3.53 -27.99 7.23
CA SER A 238 -2.50 -28.75 7.98
C SER A 238 -3.06 -29.58 9.12
N GLY A 239 -4.11 -29.12 9.78
CA GLY A 239 -4.70 -29.77 10.97
C GLY A 239 -3.85 -29.65 12.23
N PHE A 240 -2.74 -28.90 12.22
CA PHE A 240 -1.88 -28.63 13.38
C PHE A 240 -2.21 -27.27 13.98
N TYR A 241 -2.13 -27.16 15.32
CA TYR A 241 -2.42 -25.95 16.07
C TYR A 241 -1.30 -25.66 17.06
N ASP A 242 -1.12 -24.37 17.41
CA ASP A 242 -0.07 -23.93 18.33
C ASP A 242 -0.44 -24.10 19.82
N GLY A 243 -1.71 -24.38 20.12
CA GLY A 243 -2.22 -24.54 21.49
C GLY A 243 -2.09 -23.28 22.34
N THR A 244 -1.91 -22.11 21.72
CA THR A 244 -1.68 -20.85 22.43
C THR A 244 -2.83 -19.87 22.19
N PRO A 245 -3.50 -19.37 23.26
CA PRO A 245 -4.52 -18.34 23.10
C PRO A 245 -3.97 -17.09 22.41
N TYR A 246 -4.71 -16.60 21.41
CA TYR A 246 -4.34 -15.42 20.62
C TYR A 246 -5.47 -14.42 20.60
N GLY A 247 -5.14 -13.12 20.79
CA GLY A 247 -6.13 -12.05 20.79
C GLY A 247 -5.50 -10.67 20.80
N GLY A 248 -6.35 -9.67 20.78
CA GLY A 248 -6.03 -8.25 20.81
C GLY A 248 -7.22 -7.45 20.30
N TYR A 249 -7.35 -6.22 20.74
CA TYR A 249 -8.37 -5.28 20.26
C TYR A 249 -7.85 -3.85 20.38
N TYR A 250 -8.52 -2.95 19.70
CA TYR A 250 -8.28 -1.51 19.76
C TYR A 250 -9.35 -0.85 20.61
N SER A 251 -8.93 -0.11 21.64
CA SER A 251 -9.81 0.74 22.40
C SER A 251 -10.29 1.92 21.56
N GLN A 252 -11.43 2.48 21.89
CA GLN A 252 -11.94 3.67 21.19
C GLN A 252 -10.99 4.87 21.28
N GLU A 253 -10.20 4.96 22.36
CA GLU A 253 -9.18 6.01 22.50
C GLU A 253 -8.04 5.83 21.50
N GLU A 254 -7.51 4.60 21.37
CA GLU A 254 -6.48 4.26 20.38
C GLU A 254 -6.97 4.50 18.96
N VAL A 255 -8.23 4.17 18.67
CA VAL A 255 -8.84 4.41 17.34
C VAL A 255 -8.92 5.91 17.05
N ARG A 256 -9.39 6.74 18.00
CA ARG A 256 -9.45 8.21 17.81
C ARG A 256 -8.06 8.81 17.57
N ASP A 257 -7.05 8.33 18.29
CA ASP A 257 -5.66 8.78 18.11
C ASP A 257 -5.14 8.39 16.71
N LEU A 258 -5.40 7.15 16.26
CA LEU A 258 -5.00 6.70 14.94
C LEU A 258 -5.72 7.45 13.81
N VAL A 259 -7.03 7.69 13.94
CA VAL A 259 -7.82 8.46 12.98
C VAL A 259 -7.29 9.89 12.85
N LYS A 260 -6.98 10.54 13.97
CA LYS A 260 -6.34 11.86 13.95
C LYS A 260 -4.98 11.84 13.27
N TYR A 261 -4.15 10.85 13.61
CA TYR A 261 -2.82 10.66 13.02
C TYR A 261 -2.87 10.48 11.51
N ALA A 262 -3.83 9.69 11.02
CA ALA A 262 -4.06 9.46 9.61
C ALA A 262 -4.54 10.75 8.89
N ALA A 263 -5.49 11.48 9.50
CA ALA A 263 -6.02 12.72 8.94
C ALA A 263 -4.95 13.80 8.75
N GLU A 264 -3.97 13.89 9.66
CA GLU A 264 -2.81 14.79 9.52
C GLU A 264 -1.92 14.46 8.31
N ARG A 265 -2.06 13.27 7.74
CA ARG A 265 -1.36 12.73 6.56
C ARG A 265 -2.25 12.62 5.32
N TYR A 266 -3.44 13.19 5.38
CA TYR A 266 -4.46 13.09 4.33
C TYR A 266 -4.83 11.64 3.97
N VAL A 267 -4.75 10.73 4.95
CA VAL A 267 -5.24 9.37 4.86
C VAL A 267 -6.56 9.27 5.63
N THR A 268 -7.61 8.85 4.96
CA THR A 268 -8.91 8.54 5.57
C THR A 268 -8.96 7.05 5.90
N ILE A 269 -9.29 6.70 7.15
CA ILE A 269 -9.50 5.31 7.55
C ILE A 269 -10.94 4.91 7.22
N ILE A 270 -11.10 3.82 6.47
CA ILE A 270 -12.38 3.18 6.17
C ILE A 270 -12.46 1.93 7.03
N PRO A 271 -13.30 1.89 8.07
CA PRO A 271 -13.47 0.70 8.89
C PRO A 271 -14.30 -0.35 8.15
N GLU A 272 -13.92 -1.62 8.30
CA GLU A 272 -14.73 -2.74 7.83
C GLU A 272 -15.35 -3.48 9.01
N ILE A 273 -16.66 -3.63 8.95
CA ILE A 273 -17.49 -4.42 9.86
C ILE A 273 -18.26 -5.43 9.02
N GLU A 274 -17.86 -6.67 9.11
CA GLU A 274 -18.39 -7.77 8.30
C GLU A 274 -19.86 -8.08 8.57
N LEU A 275 -20.61 -8.20 7.48
CA LEU A 275 -22.02 -8.69 7.48
C LEU A 275 -22.42 -9.21 6.09
N PRO A 276 -23.29 -10.22 5.98
CA PRO A 276 -23.79 -11.10 7.05
C PRO A 276 -22.88 -12.30 7.33
N GLY A 277 -21.84 -12.54 6.51
CA GLY A 277 -20.79 -13.53 6.69
C GLY A 277 -19.77 -13.10 7.74
N HIS A 278 -18.71 -13.88 7.91
CA HIS A 278 -17.56 -13.61 8.79
C HIS A 278 -17.93 -13.10 10.19
N ALA A 279 -19.01 -13.68 10.75
CA ALA A 279 -19.69 -13.20 11.96
C ALA A 279 -19.44 -14.08 13.20
N LEU A 280 -18.63 -15.15 13.09
CA LEU A 280 -18.54 -16.19 14.12
C LEU A 280 -18.01 -15.65 15.46
N ALA A 281 -17.04 -14.71 15.45
CA ALA A 281 -16.55 -14.12 16.69
C ALA A 281 -17.65 -13.35 17.44
N ALA A 282 -18.49 -12.58 16.73
CA ALA A 282 -19.63 -11.90 17.32
C ALA A 282 -20.72 -12.88 17.79
N ILE A 283 -21.03 -13.89 17.00
CA ILE A 283 -21.99 -14.95 17.32
C ILE A 283 -21.51 -15.76 18.55
N ALA A 284 -20.22 -16.01 18.69
CA ALA A 284 -19.66 -16.66 19.88
C ALA A 284 -19.88 -15.85 21.17
N CYS A 285 -19.96 -14.51 21.06
CA CYS A 285 -20.26 -13.62 22.17
C CYS A 285 -21.78 -13.50 22.44
N TYR A 286 -22.58 -13.46 21.36
CA TYR A 286 -24.01 -13.19 21.36
C TYR A 286 -24.72 -14.23 20.48
N PRO A 287 -24.94 -15.48 20.97
CA PRO A 287 -25.48 -16.59 20.18
C PRO A 287 -26.86 -16.32 19.57
N GLU A 288 -27.64 -15.40 20.13
CA GLU A 288 -28.94 -14.96 19.63
C GLU A 288 -28.85 -14.31 18.23
N LEU A 289 -27.68 -13.82 17.82
CA LEU A 289 -27.44 -13.25 16.49
C LEU A 289 -27.42 -14.33 15.39
N SER A 290 -27.28 -15.59 15.78
CA SER A 290 -27.24 -16.74 14.87
C SER A 290 -28.62 -17.28 14.52
N CYS A 291 -28.67 -18.25 13.59
CA CYS A 291 -29.86 -19.01 13.27
C CYS A 291 -30.27 -20.03 14.36
N GLY A 292 -29.49 -20.17 15.44
CA GLY A 292 -29.79 -21.11 16.54
C GLY A 292 -29.71 -22.58 16.14
N LEU A 293 -28.84 -22.94 15.20
CA LEU A 293 -28.71 -24.30 14.69
C LEU A 293 -27.65 -25.12 15.43
N GLU A 294 -26.93 -24.51 16.35
CA GLU A 294 -25.87 -25.12 17.14
C GLU A 294 -26.04 -24.75 18.61
N ASP A 295 -25.66 -25.67 19.52
CA ASP A 295 -25.80 -25.47 20.97
C ASP A 295 -24.68 -24.57 21.53
N HIS A 296 -23.56 -24.44 20.81
CA HIS A 296 -22.40 -23.70 21.27
C HIS A 296 -21.61 -23.10 20.08
N TYR A 297 -21.10 -21.88 20.26
CA TYR A 297 -20.27 -21.16 19.29
C TYR A 297 -18.96 -20.73 19.94
N GLU A 298 -17.84 -20.94 19.23
CA GLU A 298 -16.51 -20.47 19.60
C GLU A 298 -15.89 -19.68 18.45
N THR A 299 -15.04 -18.72 18.77
CA THR A 299 -14.22 -18.01 17.80
C THR A 299 -13.34 -18.99 17.02
N ALA A 300 -13.22 -18.83 15.72
CA ALA A 300 -12.50 -19.73 14.84
C ALA A 300 -10.99 -19.79 15.17
N THR A 301 -10.40 -20.97 15.04
CA THR A 301 -8.98 -21.22 15.28
C THR A 301 -8.17 -21.49 14.01
N LYS A 302 -8.84 -21.52 12.87
CA LYS A 302 -8.27 -21.73 11.54
C LYS A 302 -8.82 -20.73 10.55
N TRP A 303 -8.17 -20.62 9.42
CA TRP A 303 -8.60 -19.78 8.32
C TRP A 303 -9.72 -20.43 7.50
N GLY A 304 -10.49 -19.66 6.74
CA GLY A 304 -11.50 -20.12 5.81
C GLY A 304 -12.91 -19.63 6.10
N ILE A 305 -13.86 -20.08 5.30
CA ILE A 305 -15.26 -19.66 5.30
C ILE A 305 -16.07 -20.51 6.28
N PHE A 306 -16.81 -19.87 7.17
CA PHE A 306 -17.62 -20.52 8.18
C PHE A 306 -19.12 -20.38 7.88
N LYS A 307 -19.88 -21.43 8.19
CA LYS A 307 -21.35 -21.48 7.92
C LYS A 307 -22.19 -20.65 8.88
N GLN A 308 -21.58 -20.16 9.97
CA GLN A 308 -22.23 -19.34 10.98
C GLN A 308 -22.25 -17.90 10.50
N VAL A 309 -23.43 -17.45 10.11
CA VAL A 309 -23.69 -16.10 9.59
C VAL A 309 -24.78 -15.43 10.42
N TYR A 310 -24.85 -14.12 10.41
CA TYR A 310 -25.94 -13.41 11.07
C TYR A 310 -27.30 -13.86 10.54
N CYS A 311 -28.20 -14.12 11.48
CA CYS A 311 -29.60 -14.40 11.15
C CYS A 311 -30.35 -13.07 10.99
N PRO A 312 -31.14 -12.86 9.93
CA PRO A 312 -31.85 -11.60 9.68
C PRO A 312 -33.05 -11.39 10.62
N LYS A 313 -32.78 -11.32 11.92
CA LYS A 313 -33.74 -11.03 13.00
C LYS A 313 -33.68 -9.54 13.37
N GLU A 314 -34.73 -9.03 14.01
CA GLU A 314 -34.72 -7.63 14.47
C GLU A 314 -33.62 -7.36 15.51
N GLU A 315 -33.34 -8.35 16.39
CA GLU A 315 -32.24 -8.27 17.37
C GLU A 315 -30.88 -8.13 16.69
N THR A 316 -30.67 -8.84 15.58
CA THR A 316 -29.42 -8.76 14.79
C THR A 316 -29.28 -7.38 14.16
N PHE A 317 -30.33 -6.86 13.55
CA PHE A 317 -30.29 -5.51 12.99
C PHE A 317 -30.08 -4.46 14.07
N LYS A 318 -30.73 -4.60 15.23
CA LYS A 318 -30.51 -3.70 16.36
C LYS A 318 -29.08 -3.75 16.87
N PHE A 319 -28.48 -4.94 16.94
CA PHE A 319 -27.06 -5.10 17.30
C PHE A 319 -26.16 -4.37 16.29
N LEU A 320 -26.35 -4.61 15.00
CA LEU A 320 -25.54 -3.98 13.94
C LEU A 320 -25.72 -2.45 13.91
N GLU A 321 -26.96 -1.97 14.05
CA GLU A 321 -27.27 -0.54 14.14
C GLU A 321 -26.53 0.12 15.30
N ASP A 322 -26.52 -0.52 16.47
CA ASP A 322 -25.82 -0.03 17.66
C ASP A 322 -24.29 -0.06 17.48
N VAL A 323 -23.74 -1.09 16.79
CA VAL A 323 -22.32 -1.16 16.46
C VAL A 323 -21.93 -0.01 15.52
N PHE A 324 -22.73 0.20 14.44
CA PHE A 324 -22.44 1.28 13.50
C PHE A 324 -22.61 2.67 14.13
N ASP A 325 -23.51 2.87 15.09
CA ASP A 325 -23.60 4.15 15.80
C ASP A 325 -22.29 4.49 16.51
N GLU A 326 -21.63 3.53 17.19
CA GLU A 326 -20.32 3.76 17.79
C GLU A 326 -19.20 3.88 16.74
N VAL A 327 -19.26 3.14 15.64
CA VAL A 327 -18.32 3.25 14.52
C VAL A 327 -18.35 4.66 13.92
N PHE A 328 -19.52 5.24 13.69
CA PHE A 328 -19.65 6.59 13.14
C PHE A 328 -19.14 7.69 14.06
N GLU A 329 -19.17 7.49 15.38
CA GLU A 329 -18.55 8.41 16.34
C GLU A 329 -17.02 8.36 16.32
N LEU A 330 -16.44 7.24 15.87
CA LEU A 330 -14.99 7.02 15.85
C LEU A 330 -14.37 7.40 14.51
N PHE A 331 -15.07 7.12 13.40
CA PHE A 331 -14.54 7.27 12.05
C PHE A 331 -15.31 8.34 11.28
N PRO A 332 -14.67 9.49 10.97
CA PRO A 332 -15.30 10.58 10.23
C PRO A 332 -15.38 10.29 8.72
N SER A 333 -15.07 9.09 8.27
CA SER A 333 -15.17 8.68 6.87
C SER A 333 -16.63 8.71 6.40
N GLU A 334 -16.86 9.21 5.20
CA GLU A 334 -18.15 9.10 4.53
C GLU A 334 -18.48 7.64 4.14
N LEU A 335 -17.43 6.80 4.00
CA LEU A 335 -17.56 5.39 3.63
C LEU A 335 -17.32 4.50 4.84
N VAL A 336 -18.11 3.42 4.91
CA VAL A 336 -17.86 2.26 5.77
C VAL A 336 -17.94 1.01 4.91
N HIS A 337 -16.97 0.10 5.10
CA HIS A 337 -16.98 -1.19 4.41
C HIS A 337 -17.84 -2.19 5.21
N VAL A 338 -18.71 -2.93 4.52
CA VAL A 338 -19.66 -3.85 5.15
C VAL A 338 -19.36 -5.32 4.83
N GLY A 339 -18.20 -5.61 4.22
CA GLY A 339 -17.87 -6.93 3.75
C GLY A 339 -18.82 -7.41 2.68
N GLY A 340 -19.61 -8.43 3.00
CA GLY A 340 -20.65 -8.98 2.13
C GLY A 340 -20.21 -10.19 1.32
N ASP A 341 -18.94 -10.52 1.41
CA ASP A 341 -18.29 -11.64 0.74
C ASP A 341 -18.57 -12.99 1.44
N GLU A 342 -18.31 -14.04 0.70
CA GLU A 342 -18.23 -15.43 1.15
C GLU A 342 -19.34 -15.90 2.13
N CYS A 343 -20.52 -15.26 2.11
CA CYS A 343 -21.62 -15.56 3.01
C CYS A 343 -22.28 -16.92 2.65
N PRO A 344 -22.08 -18.02 3.41
CA PRO A 344 -22.69 -19.31 3.10
C PRO A 344 -24.19 -19.32 3.38
N LYS A 345 -24.99 -19.83 2.44
CA LYS A 345 -26.45 -19.88 2.53
C LYS A 345 -26.99 -21.08 3.33
N ALA A 346 -26.11 -21.99 3.75
CA ALA A 346 -26.49 -23.28 4.36
C ALA A 346 -27.28 -23.12 5.66
N SER A 347 -26.93 -22.15 6.51
CA SER A 347 -27.65 -21.87 7.76
C SER A 347 -29.03 -21.27 7.49
N TRP A 348 -29.14 -20.33 6.57
CA TRP A 348 -30.42 -19.72 6.21
C TRP A 348 -31.39 -20.71 5.56
N LYS A 349 -30.88 -21.65 4.74
CA LYS A 349 -31.69 -22.74 4.14
C LYS A 349 -32.36 -23.63 5.17
N LYS A 350 -31.72 -23.83 6.32
CA LYS A 350 -32.23 -24.68 7.40
C LYS A 350 -33.03 -23.92 8.47
N CYS A 351 -32.89 -22.59 8.51
CA CYS A 351 -33.51 -21.77 9.52
C CYS A 351 -34.97 -21.50 9.24
N PRO A 352 -35.92 -21.91 10.09
CA PRO A 352 -37.36 -21.66 9.87
C PRO A 352 -37.68 -20.17 9.79
N HIS A 353 -37.01 -19.33 10.58
CA HIS A 353 -37.18 -17.88 10.54
C HIS A 353 -36.78 -17.30 9.18
N CYS A 354 -35.59 -17.66 8.66
CA CYS A 354 -35.13 -17.17 7.36
C CYS A 354 -36.04 -17.61 6.22
N GLN A 355 -36.52 -18.86 6.23
CA GLN A 355 -37.46 -19.38 5.23
C GLN A 355 -38.84 -18.68 5.29
N ALA A 356 -39.32 -18.41 6.50
CA ALA A 356 -40.55 -17.64 6.68
C ALA A 356 -40.38 -16.18 6.21
N LEU A 357 -39.22 -15.58 6.44
CA LEU A 357 -38.90 -14.23 6.01
C LEU A 357 -38.79 -14.13 4.49
N ILE A 358 -38.13 -15.07 3.81
CA ILE A 358 -38.07 -15.16 2.34
C ILE A 358 -39.48 -15.19 1.76
N LYS A 359 -40.36 -16.07 2.31
CA LYS A 359 -41.76 -16.17 1.87
C LYS A 359 -42.52 -14.89 2.14
N LYS A 360 -42.37 -14.29 3.32
CA LYS A 360 -43.07 -13.05 3.72
C LYS A 360 -42.71 -11.87 2.81
N LEU A 361 -41.45 -11.78 2.43
CA LEU A 361 -40.92 -10.69 1.58
C LEU A 361 -41.11 -10.97 0.08
N GLY A 362 -41.52 -12.18 -0.30
CA GLY A 362 -41.66 -12.60 -1.70
C GLY A 362 -40.30 -12.75 -2.41
N LEU A 363 -39.22 -13.01 -1.66
CA LEU A 363 -37.89 -13.21 -2.21
C LEU A 363 -37.80 -14.60 -2.86
N LYS A 364 -36.91 -14.72 -3.84
CA LYS A 364 -36.72 -15.94 -4.61
C LYS A 364 -35.93 -17.00 -3.83
N ASP A 365 -34.86 -16.56 -3.16
CA ASP A 365 -33.91 -17.44 -2.49
C ASP A 365 -33.06 -16.69 -1.43
N GLU A 366 -32.06 -17.37 -0.88
CA GLU A 366 -31.16 -16.82 0.13
C GLU A 366 -30.17 -15.77 -0.44
N PHE A 367 -29.96 -15.71 -1.73
CA PHE A 367 -29.17 -14.64 -2.35
C PHE A 367 -29.94 -13.31 -2.34
N GLU A 368 -31.22 -13.35 -2.67
CA GLU A 368 -32.08 -12.18 -2.51
C GLU A 368 -32.29 -11.80 -1.03
N LEU A 369 -32.23 -12.79 -0.11
CA LEU A 369 -32.23 -12.51 1.34
C LEU A 369 -30.98 -11.77 1.79
N GLN A 370 -29.79 -12.10 1.25
CA GLN A 370 -28.57 -11.35 1.52
C GLN A 370 -28.66 -9.93 0.96
N SER A 371 -29.12 -9.77 -0.27
CA SER A 371 -29.36 -8.45 -0.86
C SER A 371 -30.30 -7.61 0.02
N TRP A 372 -31.42 -8.19 0.46
CA TRP A 372 -32.36 -7.50 1.36
C TRP A 372 -31.70 -7.12 2.70
N PHE A 373 -30.86 -8.00 3.27
CA PHE A 373 -30.13 -7.73 4.50
C PHE A 373 -29.22 -6.50 4.32
N ILE A 374 -28.41 -6.49 3.25
CA ILE A 374 -27.49 -5.39 2.94
C ILE A 374 -28.25 -4.09 2.65
N GLN A 375 -29.33 -4.13 1.87
CA GLN A 375 -30.18 -2.96 1.59
C GLN A 375 -30.80 -2.37 2.86
N ARG A 376 -31.18 -3.22 3.83
CA ARG A 376 -31.70 -2.75 5.12
C ARG A 376 -30.61 -2.03 5.93
N MET A 377 -29.40 -2.57 5.96
CA MET A 377 -28.26 -1.92 6.62
C MET A 377 -27.83 -0.66 5.88
N GLU A 378 -27.77 -0.68 4.55
CA GLU A 378 -27.51 0.52 3.75
C GLU A 378 -28.47 1.66 4.09
N LYS A 379 -29.77 1.35 4.14
CA LYS A 379 -30.80 2.35 4.48
C LYS A 379 -30.52 2.98 5.86
N TYR A 380 -30.13 2.18 6.84
CA TYR A 380 -29.76 2.68 8.16
C TYR A 380 -28.52 3.56 8.11
N ILE A 381 -27.45 3.06 7.49
CA ILE A 381 -26.16 3.73 7.34
C ILE A 381 -26.31 5.06 6.60
N ASN A 382 -27.09 5.08 5.48
CA ASN A 382 -27.39 6.30 4.74
C ASN A 382 -28.18 7.31 5.57
N SER A 383 -29.08 6.84 6.46
CA SER A 383 -29.85 7.73 7.36
C SER A 383 -28.96 8.47 8.38
N LYS A 384 -27.75 7.96 8.62
CA LYS A 384 -26.70 8.56 9.47
C LYS A 384 -25.72 9.45 8.70
N GLY A 385 -25.87 9.57 7.37
CA GLY A 385 -25.02 10.41 6.52
C GLY A 385 -23.79 9.69 5.96
N HIS A 386 -23.73 8.36 6.06
CA HIS A 386 -22.64 7.54 5.54
C HIS A 386 -23.09 6.71 4.33
N GLN A 387 -22.13 6.22 3.54
CA GLN A 387 -22.37 5.32 2.41
C GLN A 387 -21.64 3.98 2.65
N ILE A 388 -22.22 2.91 2.11
CA ILE A 388 -21.57 1.61 2.14
C ILE A 388 -20.66 1.39 0.93
N ILE A 389 -19.59 0.65 1.14
CA ILE A 389 -18.83 -0.08 0.14
C ILE A 389 -18.77 -1.53 0.58
N GLY A 390 -18.77 -2.50 -0.34
CA GLY A 390 -18.62 -3.91 0.01
C GLY A 390 -17.99 -4.69 -1.14
N TRP A 391 -17.55 -5.89 -0.83
CA TRP A 391 -16.98 -6.81 -1.81
C TRP A 391 -18.02 -7.15 -2.90
N ASP A 392 -17.57 -7.54 -4.10
CA ASP A 392 -18.47 -7.63 -5.27
C ASP A 392 -19.55 -8.71 -5.17
N GLU A 393 -19.57 -9.58 -4.15
CA GLU A 393 -20.70 -10.45 -3.86
C GLU A 393 -21.96 -9.71 -3.42
N ILE A 394 -21.88 -8.45 -2.99
CA ILE A 394 -23.08 -7.63 -2.73
C ILE A 394 -23.94 -7.40 -3.99
N LEU A 395 -23.41 -7.67 -5.18
CA LEU A 395 -24.15 -7.70 -6.44
C LEU A 395 -25.14 -8.86 -6.53
N GLN A 396 -24.93 -9.93 -5.75
CA GLN A 396 -25.75 -11.12 -5.79
C GLN A 396 -27.14 -10.86 -5.20
N GLY A 397 -28.19 -11.18 -5.95
CA GLY A 397 -29.57 -10.94 -5.53
C GLY A 397 -30.07 -9.49 -5.68
N GLY A 398 -29.20 -8.58 -6.15
CA GLY A 398 -29.50 -7.17 -6.41
C GLY A 398 -28.71 -6.21 -5.54
N LEU A 399 -28.05 -5.25 -6.17
CA LEU A 399 -27.22 -4.25 -5.49
C LEU A 399 -28.08 -3.22 -4.75
N ALA A 400 -27.62 -2.80 -3.57
CA ALA A 400 -28.22 -1.69 -2.83
C ALA A 400 -28.02 -0.36 -3.59
N PRO A 401 -29.01 0.56 -3.63
CA PRO A 401 -29.07 1.67 -4.60
C PRO A 401 -27.87 2.64 -4.59
N ASN A 402 -27.27 2.87 -3.41
CA ASN A 402 -26.18 3.83 -3.27
C ASN A 402 -24.84 3.13 -2.88
N ALA A 403 -24.81 1.81 -2.93
CA ALA A 403 -23.60 1.06 -2.58
C ALA A 403 -22.50 1.26 -3.61
N LYS A 404 -21.28 1.44 -3.12
CA LYS A 404 -20.06 1.29 -3.92
C LYS A 404 -19.62 -0.17 -3.89
N VAL A 405 -18.88 -0.60 -4.90
CA VAL A 405 -18.45 -1.99 -5.04
C VAL A 405 -16.93 -2.07 -5.03
N MET A 406 -16.37 -2.95 -4.20
CA MET A 406 -14.96 -3.32 -4.25
C MET A 406 -14.85 -4.65 -5.00
N SER A 407 -14.27 -4.61 -6.21
CA SER A 407 -14.18 -5.77 -7.10
C SER A 407 -12.93 -6.57 -6.77
N TRP A 408 -13.11 -7.75 -6.13
CA TRP A 408 -12.00 -8.62 -5.74
C TRP A 408 -11.99 -9.99 -6.45
N LEU A 409 -13.14 -10.55 -6.82
CA LEU A 409 -13.23 -11.83 -7.55
C LEU A 409 -12.75 -11.75 -9.03
N GLY A 410 -11.92 -10.78 -9.34
CA GLY A 410 -11.48 -10.43 -10.68
C GLY A 410 -12.10 -9.11 -11.14
N GLU A 411 -12.30 -8.97 -12.45
CA GLU A 411 -12.82 -7.70 -13.03
C GLU A 411 -14.34 -7.72 -13.24
N GLU A 412 -14.95 -8.91 -13.28
CA GLU A 412 -16.35 -9.05 -13.69
C GLU A 412 -17.33 -8.32 -12.78
N GLY A 413 -17.09 -8.35 -11.46
CA GLY A 413 -17.90 -7.63 -10.48
C GLY A 413 -17.86 -6.13 -10.72
N GLY A 414 -16.65 -5.59 -10.89
CA GLY A 414 -16.43 -4.18 -11.18
C GLY A 414 -17.03 -3.74 -12.52
N ILE A 415 -16.90 -4.55 -13.57
CA ILE A 415 -17.53 -4.29 -14.87
C ILE A 415 -19.05 -4.20 -14.71
N LYS A 416 -19.67 -5.18 -14.04
CA LYS A 416 -21.13 -5.20 -13.83
C LYS A 416 -21.62 -4.00 -13.01
N ALA A 417 -20.89 -3.61 -11.97
CA ALA A 417 -21.23 -2.46 -11.15
C ALA A 417 -21.09 -1.14 -11.94
N ALA A 418 -19.98 -0.94 -12.67
CA ALA A 418 -19.77 0.24 -13.51
C ALA A 418 -20.85 0.39 -14.60
N GLN A 419 -21.27 -0.72 -15.23
CA GLN A 419 -22.36 -0.75 -16.20
C GLN A 419 -23.75 -0.41 -15.59
N GLN A 420 -23.91 -0.62 -14.28
CA GLN A 420 -25.08 -0.21 -13.51
C GLN A 420 -24.93 1.19 -12.91
N HIS A 421 -23.85 1.92 -13.25
CA HIS A 421 -23.54 3.26 -12.78
C HIS A 421 -23.24 3.35 -11.28
N HIS A 422 -22.71 2.28 -10.69
CA HIS A 422 -22.17 2.28 -9.34
C HIS A 422 -20.65 2.53 -9.36
N GLU A 423 -20.18 3.30 -8.39
CA GLU A 423 -18.75 3.56 -8.23
C GLU A 423 -18.02 2.28 -7.76
N VAL A 424 -16.85 2.05 -8.34
CA VAL A 424 -16.06 0.83 -8.17
C VAL A 424 -14.64 1.14 -7.75
N VAL A 425 -14.15 0.41 -6.76
CA VAL A 425 -12.73 0.29 -6.43
C VAL A 425 -12.23 -1.06 -6.93
N MET A 426 -11.17 -1.05 -7.73
CA MET A 426 -10.58 -2.27 -8.28
C MET A 426 -9.50 -2.82 -7.33
N ALA A 427 -9.76 -4.01 -6.79
CA ALA A 427 -8.86 -4.78 -5.94
C ALA A 427 -8.75 -6.25 -6.38
N PRO A 428 -8.63 -6.54 -7.71
CA PRO A 428 -8.88 -7.88 -8.22
C PRO A 428 -7.79 -8.87 -7.80
N TYR A 429 -8.23 -9.99 -7.23
CA TYR A 429 -7.42 -11.17 -7.02
C TYR A 429 -7.03 -11.80 -8.39
N PRO A 430 -5.83 -12.34 -8.58
CA PRO A 430 -4.68 -12.20 -7.69
C PRO A 430 -3.87 -10.92 -7.94
N LYS A 431 -4.32 -9.98 -8.80
CA LYS A 431 -3.53 -8.85 -9.31
C LYS A 431 -3.13 -7.85 -8.22
N TYR A 432 -4.03 -7.57 -7.26
CA TYR A 432 -3.81 -6.61 -6.18
C TYR A 432 -3.88 -7.23 -4.78
N TYR A 433 -3.81 -8.58 -4.70
CA TYR A 433 -3.71 -9.33 -3.44
C TYR A 433 -2.24 -9.52 -3.05
N LEU A 434 -1.84 -8.92 -1.93
CA LEU A 434 -0.47 -8.87 -1.45
C LEU A 434 -0.11 -10.05 -0.54
N ASP A 435 -1.02 -10.96 -0.29
CA ASP A 435 -0.87 -12.22 0.45
C ASP A 435 -0.40 -13.41 -0.43
N TYR A 436 -0.23 -13.17 -1.74
CA TYR A 436 0.31 -14.13 -2.71
C TYR A 436 1.83 -14.07 -2.78
N TRP A 437 2.49 -15.20 -3.17
CA TRP A 437 3.93 -15.24 -3.42
C TRP A 437 4.37 -14.16 -4.42
N GLN A 438 5.52 -13.56 -4.16
CA GLN A 438 6.09 -12.51 -5.02
C GLN A 438 7.08 -13.07 -6.05
N ALA A 439 7.63 -14.26 -5.77
CA ALA A 439 8.62 -14.95 -6.59
C ALA A 439 8.33 -16.46 -6.63
N ASP A 440 9.34 -17.28 -6.92
CA ASP A 440 9.22 -18.73 -6.95
C ASP A 440 8.78 -19.27 -5.57
N PRO A 441 7.63 -19.99 -5.47
CA PRO A 441 7.12 -20.51 -4.21
C PRO A 441 8.11 -21.36 -3.42
N ASP A 442 9.02 -22.10 -4.11
CA ASP A 442 10.04 -22.93 -3.47
C ASP A 442 11.06 -22.12 -2.66
N SER A 443 11.15 -20.82 -2.93
CA SER A 443 12.07 -19.90 -2.27
C SER A 443 11.40 -18.86 -1.37
N GLU A 444 10.07 -18.82 -1.40
CA GLU A 444 9.25 -17.87 -0.65
C GLU A 444 8.68 -18.52 0.62
N PRO A 445 8.45 -17.73 1.65
CA PRO A 445 7.71 -18.19 2.81
C PRO A 445 6.25 -18.47 2.45
N LEU A 446 5.55 -19.26 3.28
CA LEU A 446 4.15 -19.64 3.05
C LEU A 446 3.24 -18.44 2.77
N ALA A 447 2.41 -18.55 1.72
CA ALA A 447 1.46 -17.55 1.26
C ALA A 447 0.19 -18.22 0.70
N MET A 448 -0.83 -17.42 0.35
CA MET A 448 -2.12 -17.96 -0.12
C MET A 448 -2.05 -18.61 -1.49
N GLY A 449 -1.19 -18.14 -2.36
CA GLY A 449 -1.05 -18.64 -3.72
C GLY A 449 -0.10 -17.80 -4.55
N GLY A 450 -0.18 -17.88 -5.86
CA GLY A 450 0.64 -17.07 -6.74
C GLY A 450 1.46 -17.90 -7.73
N PRO A 451 2.57 -17.34 -8.28
CA PRO A 451 3.14 -16.04 -7.92
C PRO A 451 2.38 -14.85 -8.52
N THR A 452 2.30 -13.75 -7.76
CA THR A 452 1.89 -12.43 -8.23
C THR A 452 3.07 -11.47 -8.07
N THR A 453 3.83 -11.32 -9.13
CA THR A 453 5.09 -10.57 -9.11
C THR A 453 4.86 -9.06 -9.13
N LEU A 454 5.90 -8.29 -8.76
CA LEU A 454 5.90 -6.84 -8.88
C LEU A 454 5.52 -6.38 -10.30
N ARG A 455 6.06 -7.05 -11.33
CA ARG A 455 5.78 -6.74 -12.74
C ARG A 455 4.33 -6.99 -13.10
N THR A 456 3.75 -8.10 -12.64
CA THR A 456 2.33 -8.42 -12.85
C THR A 456 1.42 -7.31 -12.31
N MET A 457 1.72 -6.77 -11.12
CA MET A 457 0.95 -5.68 -10.52
C MET A 457 1.17 -4.36 -11.27
N TYR A 458 2.41 -4.07 -11.67
CA TYR A 458 2.72 -2.85 -12.40
C TYR A 458 2.04 -2.80 -13.78
N GLU A 459 2.06 -3.91 -14.52
CA GLU A 459 1.50 -3.98 -15.88
C GLU A 459 -0.03 -4.02 -15.91
N TYR A 460 -0.67 -4.40 -14.81
CA TYR A 460 -2.13 -4.46 -14.72
C TYR A 460 -2.79 -3.08 -14.92
N ASN A 461 -3.76 -2.97 -15.85
CA ASN A 461 -4.57 -1.77 -16.02
C ASN A 461 -5.89 -1.92 -15.26
N PRO A 462 -6.15 -1.09 -14.22
CA PRO A 462 -7.36 -1.22 -13.40
C PRO A 462 -8.65 -0.75 -14.09
N VAL A 463 -8.58 -0.18 -15.29
CA VAL A 463 -9.77 0.16 -16.08
C VAL A 463 -9.95 -0.89 -17.17
N PRO A 464 -10.94 -1.80 -17.07
CA PRO A 464 -11.18 -2.83 -18.05
C PRO A 464 -11.49 -2.25 -19.43
N GLU A 465 -10.85 -2.77 -20.49
CA GLU A 465 -11.01 -2.28 -21.87
C GLU A 465 -12.42 -2.47 -22.45
N VAL A 466 -13.21 -3.36 -21.85
CA VAL A 466 -14.60 -3.63 -22.26
C VAL A 466 -15.57 -2.49 -21.89
N LEU A 467 -15.19 -1.64 -20.95
CA LEU A 467 -16.00 -0.51 -20.52
C LEU A 467 -15.95 0.63 -21.53
N SER A 468 -17.08 1.21 -21.85
CA SER A 468 -17.17 2.46 -22.60
C SER A 468 -16.51 3.63 -21.82
N ALA A 469 -16.22 4.73 -22.50
CA ALA A 469 -15.68 5.94 -21.87
C ALA A 469 -16.61 6.52 -20.78
N GLU A 470 -17.91 6.32 -20.87
CA GLU A 470 -18.85 6.74 -19.83
C GLU A 470 -18.81 5.79 -18.62
N GLU A 471 -18.88 4.48 -18.85
CA GLU A 471 -18.83 3.47 -17.78
C GLU A 471 -17.48 3.49 -17.04
N SER A 472 -16.37 3.75 -17.74
CA SER A 472 -15.02 3.85 -17.15
C SER A 472 -14.92 4.94 -16.07
N LYS A 473 -15.77 5.96 -16.07
CA LYS A 473 -15.80 7.01 -15.06
C LYS A 473 -16.23 6.51 -13.68
N TYR A 474 -16.92 5.37 -13.64
CA TYR A 474 -17.34 4.72 -12.41
C TYR A 474 -16.21 3.93 -11.73
N ILE A 475 -15.09 3.68 -12.41
CA ILE A 475 -13.87 3.18 -11.76
C ILE A 475 -13.21 4.34 -11.05
N ILE A 476 -13.44 4.44 -9.73
CA ILE A 476 -13.00 5.59 -8.92
C ILE A 476 -11.63 5.38 -8.27
N GLY A 477 -11.10 4.15 -8.28
CA GLY A 477 -9.83 3.85 -7.65
C GLY A 477 -9.37 2.42 -7.66
N VAL A 478 -8.29 2.22 -6.92
CA VAL A 478 -7.58 0.95 -6.76
C VAL A 478 -7.26 0.70 -5.30
N GLU A 479 -7.17 -0.58 -4.91
CA GLU A 479 -6.72 -0.97 -3.58
C GLU A 479 -5.82 -2.21 -3.61
N GLY A 480 -4.77 -2.20 -2.78
CA GLY A 480 -3.94 -3.37 -2.50
C GLY A 480 -4.41 -4.05 -1.22
N CYS A 481 -4.75 -5.34 -1.29
CA CYS A 481 -5.27 -6.11 -0.16
C CYS A 481 -4.18 -6.90 0.55
N VAL A 482 -4.10 -6.75 1.89
CA VAL A 482 -3.15 -7.44 2.77
C VAL A 482 -3.95 -8.30 3.76
N TRP A 483 -4.23 -9.55 3.39
CA TRP A 483 -4.81 -10.56 4.25
C TRP A 483 -3.71 -11.27 5.04
N THR A 484 -3.91 -11.52 6.32
CA THR A 484 -2.81 -11.82 7.24
C THR A 484 -2.76 -13.27 7.75
N GLU A 485 -3.41 -14.23 7.06
CA GLU A 485 -3.37 -15.65 7.41
C GLU A 485 -1.95 -16.16 7.66
N TYR A 486 -1.00 -15.71 6.83
CA TYR A 486 0.40 -16.13 6.89
C TYR A 486 1.35 -14.97 7.22
N MET A 487 0.83 -13.90 7.84
CA MET A 487 1.58 -12.70 8.20
C MET A 487 1.47 -12.38 9.71
N PRO A 488 2.06 -13.21 10.60
CA PRO A 488 1.91 -13.06 12.04
C PRO A 488 2.71 -11.89 12.64
N THR A 489 3.51 -11.18 11.85
CA THR A 489 4.38 -10.12 12.36
C THR A 489 4.41 -8.89 11.42
N PRO A 490 4.66 -7.68 11.96
CA PRO A 490 4.89 -6.48 11.17
C PRO A 490 5.90 -6.65 10.04
N ALA A 491 7.05 -7.26 10.33
CA ALA A 491 8.10 -7.52 9.34
C ALA A 491 7.61 -8.40 8.19
N ARG A 492 6.67 -9.32 8.47
CA ARG A 492 6.09 -10.16 7.43
C ARG A 492 5.11 -9.38 6.56
N VAL A 493 4.28 -8.53 7.15
CA VAL A 493 3.39 -7.60 6.41
C VAL A 493 4.21 -6.71 5.49
N GLU A 494 5.27 -6.08 6.01
CA GLU A 494 6.16 -5.23 5.22
C GLU A 494 6.79 -6.00 4.05
N TYR A 495 7.32 -7.20 4.31
CA TYR A 495 7.90 -8.06 3.28
C TYR A 495 6.90 -8.39 2.16
N MET A 496 5.66 -8.71 2.51
CA MET A 496 4.64 -9.08 1.53
C MET A 496 4.08 -7.86 0.78
N ALA A 497 3.94 -6.71 1.44
CA ALA A 497 3.39 -5.51 0.84
C ALA A 497 4.38 -4.79 -0.10
N TRP A 498 5.66 -4.68 0.32
CA TRP A 498 6.66 -3.93 -0.42
C TRP A 498 7.62 -4.86 -1.18
N PRO A 499 8.02 -4.49 -2.41
CA PRO A 499 7.76 -3.23 -3.11
C PRO A 499 6.49 -3.24 -3.97
N ARG A 500 5.66 -4.28 -3.94
CA ARG A 500 4.48 -4.41 -4.82
C ARG A 500 3.49 -3.26 -4.66
N MET A 501 3.33 -2.74 -3.45
CA MET A 501 2.47 -1.58 -3.21
C MET A 501 2.95 -0.32 -3.92
N CYS A 502 4.25 -0.17 -4.24
CA CYS A 502 4.75 0.91 -5.08
C CYS A 502 4.12 0.89 -6.49
N ALA A 503 3.93 -0.30 -7.06
CA ALA A 503 3.30 -0.47 -8.36
C ALA A 503 1.80 -0.14 -8.33
N ILE A 504 1.10 -0.54 -7.26
CA ILE A 504 -0.33 -0.24 -7.08
C ILE A 504 -0.51 1.27 -6.85
N ALA A 505 0.32 1.89 -6.03
CA ALA A 505 0.30 3.34 -5.79
C ALA A 505 0.52 4.13 -7.09
N GLU A 506 1.47 3.70 -7.94
CA GLU A 506 1.69 4.32 -9.26
C GLU A 506 0.49 4.10 -10.20
N SER A 507 -0.15 2.94 -10.19
CA SER A 507 -1.39 2.69 -10.96
C SER A 507 -2.55 3.59 -10.50
N GLY A 508 -2.62 3.89 -9.21
CA GLY A 508 -3.65 4.76 -8.62
C GLY A 508 -3.41 6.26 -8.84
N TRP A 509 -2.14 6.66 -8.88
CA TRP A 509 -1.74 8.07 -8.96
C TRP A 509 -1.42 8.53 -10.37
N THR A 510 -0.59 7.78 -11.12
CA THR A 510 0.03 8.23 -12.37
C THR A 510 -0.90 8.13 -13.57
N LYS A 511 -1.02 9.21 -14.31
CA LYS A 511 -1.76 9.28 -15.59
C LYS A 511 -0.92 8.92 -16.80
N ALA A 512 0.40 9.00 -16.69
CA ALA A 512 1.32 8.68 -17.77
C ALA A 512 1.27 7.20 -18.16
N GLY A 513 1.71 6.88 -19.36
CA GLY A 513 1.87 5.50 -19.80
C GLY A 513 2.89 4.74 -18.94
N LYS A 514 2.68 3.44 -18.79
CA LYS A 514 3.55 2.57 -18.00
C LYS A 514 4.87 2.30 -18.76
N ASP A 515 5.98 2.55 -18.07
CA ASP A 515 7.33 2.20 -18.51
C ASP A 515 8.02 1.40 -17.42
N TRP A 516 8.08 0.07 -17.60
CA TRP A 516 8.68 -0.85 -16.64
C TRP A 516 10.15 -0.53 -16.33
N GLY A 517 10.93 -0.22 -17.37
CA GLY A 517 12.35 0.08 -17.19
C GLY A 517 12.59 1.39 -16.43
N ALA A 518 11.78 2.42 -16.68
CA ALA A 518 11.83 3.67 -15.91
C ALA A 518 11.34 3.45 -14.48
N PHE A 519 10.29 2.66 -14.26
CA PHE A 519 9.80 2.33 -12.93
C PHE A 519 10.85 1.60 -12.09
N THR A 520 11.48 0.56 -12.63
CA THR A 520 12.47 -0.23 -11.89
C THR A 520 13.70 0.59 -11.49
N ARG A 521 14.16 1.51 -12.34
CA ARG A 521 15.24 2.46 -11.99
C ARG A 521 14.86 3.40 -10.85
N ARG A 522 13.63 3.93 -10.85
CA ARG A 522 13.13 4.76 -9.74
C ARG A 522 12.95 3.95 -8.47
N LEU A 523 12.44 2.72 -8.60
CA LEU A 523 12.23 1.80 -7.49
C LEU A 523 13.54 1.48 -6.78
N GLU A 524 14.63 1.24 -7.49
CA GLU A 524 15.92 0.92 -6.88
C GLU A 524 16.41 2.04 -5.93
N THR A 525 16.28 3.30 -6.33
CA THR A 525 16.52 4.43 -5.42
C THR A 525 15.53 4.44 -4.25
N HIS A 526 14.27 4.10 -4.52
CA HIS A 526 13.21 4.11 -3.51
C HIS A 526 13.41 3.03 -2.44
N LEU A 527 13.93 1.86 -2.79
CA LEU A 527 14.30 0.82 -1.80
C LEU A 527 15.30 1.36 -0.77
N GLY A 528 16.24 2.24 -1.19
CA GLY A 528 17.12 2.94 -0.26
C GLY A 528 16.37 3.87 0.72
N ARG A 529 15.21 4.44 0.34
CA ARG A 529 14.35 5.21 1.25
C ARG A 529 13.67 4.29 2.26
N LEU A 530 13.14 3.14 1.82
CA LEU A 530 12.53 2.14 2.70
C LEU A 530 13.54 1.63 3.73
N ASP A 531 14.79 1.35 3.31
CA ASP A 531 15.89 0.99 4.22
C ASP A 531 16.12 2.05 5.31
N ARG A 532 16.07 3.35 4.96
CA ARG A 532 16.24 4.46 5.93
C ARG A 532 15.06 4.62 6.88
N MET A 533 13.87 4.22 6.45
CA MET A 533 12.65 4.21 7.25
C MET A 533 12.51 2.94 8.10
N ASP A 534 13.47 2.01 8.02
CA ASP A 534 13.39 0.68 8.66
C ASP A 534 12.13 -0.10 8.21
N VAL A 535 11.76 0.02 6.94
CA VAL A 535 10.65 -0.72 6.32
C VAL A 535 11.18 -1.93 5.58
N GLY A 536 10.73 -3.12 5.99
CA GLY A 536 11.07 -4.36 5.33
C GLY A 536 10.44 -4.45 3.93
N TYR A 537 11.11 -5.17 3.02
CA TYR A 537 10.56 -5.43 1.69
C TYR A 537 11.14 -6.72 1.08
N CYS A 538 10.45 -7.29 0.11
CA CYS A 538 10.92 -8.44 -0.64
C CYS A 538 12.07 -8.05 -1.58
N LYS A 539 13.19 -8.79 -1.47
CA LYS A 539 14.39 -8.57 -2.30
C LYS A 539 14.39 -9.41 -3.58
N ALA A 540 13.33 -10.14 -3.87
CA ALA A 540 13.19 -10.92 -5.10
C ALA A 540 13.29 -10.07 -6.39
N PHE A 541 13.14 -8.75 -6.28
CA PHE A 541 13.47 -7.78 -7.32
C PHE A 541 14.88 -7.98 -7.93
N TYR A 542 15.83 -8.45 -7.14
CA TYR A 542 17.21 -8.71 -7.56
C TYR A 542 17.47 -10.16 -7.95
N ASP A 543 16.51 -11.06 -7.75
CA ASP A 543 16.70 -12.48 -7.95
C ASP A 543 16.25 -12.93 -9.34
N PRO A 544 16.96 -13.87 -9.98
CA PRO A 544 16.49 -14.48 -11.21
C PRO A 544 15.18 -15.26 -10.97
N PHE A 545 14.22 -15.08 -11.85
CA PHE A 545 13.00 -15.88 -11.90
C PHE A 545 13.11 -16.92 -13.03
N ILE A 546 13.07 -18.21 -12.68
CA ILE A 546 13.28 -19.32 -13.61
C ILE A 546 11.95 -20.02 -13.85
N GLU A 547 11.50 -20.06 -15.09
CA GLU A 547 10.32 -20.80 -15.52
C GLU A 547 10.71 -21.97 -16.41
N LEU A 548 10.08 -23.11 -16.21
CA LEU A 548 10.27 -24.32 -17.01
C LEU A 548 8.95 -24.67 -17.71
N HIS A 549 8.88 -24.39 -19.00
CA HIS A 549 7.72 -24.68 -19.83
C HIS A 549 7.82 -26.05 -20.47
N LYS A 550 6.71 -26.80 -20.52
CA LYS A 550 6.68 -28.14 -21.13
C LYS A 550 7.01 -28.05 -22.63
N ASP A 551 8.00 -28.81 -23.06
CA ASP A 551 8.37 -29.00 -24.47
C ASP A 551 8.01 -30.43 -24.92
N THR A 552 8.67 -31.42 -24.34
CA THR A 552 8.40 -32.85 -24.61
C THR A 552 8.28 -33.63 -23.30
N GLN A 553 8.14 -34.96 -23.38
CA GLN A 553 8.20 -35.83 -22.20
C GLN A 553 9.57 -35.79 -21.49
N TYR A 554 10.65 -35.46 -22.21
CA TYR A 554 12.03 -35.54 -21.73
C TYR A 554 12.74 -34.19 -21.69
N SER A 555 12.10 -33.12 -22.15
CA SER A 555 12.67 -31.78 -22.21
C SER A 555 11.68 -30.70 -21.78
N LYS A 556 12.20 -29.60 -21.25
CA LYS A 556 11.48 -28.35 -20.97
C LYS A 556 12.24 -27.18 -21.59
N ILE A 557 11.55 -26.10 -21.87
CA ILE A 557 12.18 -24.84 -22.27
C ILE A 557 12.29 -23.98 -21.02
N ALA A 558 13.52 -23.57 -20.69
CA ALA A 558 13.79 -22.63 -19.61
C ALA A 558 13.75 -21.20 -20.11
N THR A 559 13.03 -20.34 -19.40
CA THR A 559 13.13 -18.88 -19.49
C THR A 559 13.62 -18.33 -18.17
N ILE A 560 14.49 -17.31 -18.21
CA ILE A 560 15.02 -16.67 -17.01
C ILE A 560 14.87 -15.16 -17.15
N SER A 561 14.33 -14.50 -16.14
CA SER A 561 14.19 -13.05 -16.09
C SER A 561 14.71 -12.50 -14.76
N VAL A 562 15.00 -11.20 -14.70
CA VAL A 562 15.29 -10.45 -13.49
C VAL A 562 14.69 -9.04 -13.62
N ASP A 563 14.13 -8.52 -12.53
CA ASP A 563 13.49 -7.21 -12.54
C ASP A 563 14.48 -6.05 -12.34
N ALA A 564 15.63 -6.31 -11.71
CA ALA A 564 16.67 -5.31 -11.49
C ALA A 564 17.24 -4.78 -12.81
N PRO A 565 17.29 -3.44 -13.01
CA PRO A 565 17.81 -2.85 -14.24
C PRO A 565 19.31 -3.14 -14.43
N ASP A 566 19.75 -3.22 -15.69
CA ASP A 566 21.15 -3.35 -16.08
C ASP A 566 21.86 -4.56 -15.46
N ALA A 567 21.12 -5.62 -15.13
CA ALA A 567 21.63 -6.87 -14.60
C ALA A 567 21.81 -7.91 -15.72
N GLU A 568 22.94 -8.58 -15.72
CA GLU A 568 23.20 -9.78 -16.54
C GLU A 568 22.82 -11.02 -15.74
N ILE A 569 22.19 -12.00 -16.38
CA ILE A 569 21.86 -13.27 -15.75
C ILE A 569 22.91 -14.29 -16.16
N HIS A 570 23.64 -14.84 -15.18
CA HIS A 570 24.57 -15.93 -15.39
C HIS A 570 23.98 -17.24 -14.90
N TYR A 571 24.16 -18.35 -15.62
CA TYR A 571 23.53 -19.62 -15.31
C TYR A 571 24.43 -20.85 -15.48
N THR A 572 24.05 -21.96 -14.87
CA THR A 572 24.64 -23.29 -15.01
C THR A 572 23.54 -24.35 -15.16
N LEU A 573 23.86 -25.52 -15.73
CA LEU A 573 22.93 -26.62 -15.96
C LEU A 573 23.32 -27.92 -15.22
N ASP A 574 24.43 -27.92 -14.53
CA ASP A 574 25.02 -29.07 -13.83
C ASP A 574 24.86 -29.00 -12.30
N GLY A 575 24.08 -28.01 -11.81
CA GLY A 575 23.89 -27.76 -10.38
C GLY A 575 25.05 -27.03 -9.70
N SER A 576 26.08 -26.65 -10.43
CA SER A 576 27.16 -25.80 -9.89
C SER A 576 26.66 -24.38 -9.60
N THR A 577 27.33 -23.69 -8.68
CA THR A 577 27.05 -22.29 -8.37
C THR A 577 27.46 -21.38 -9.54
N PRO A 578 26.51 -20.64 -10.17
CA PRO A 578 26.86 -19.70 -11.22
C PRO A 578 27.69 -18.53 -10.71
N THR A 579 28.67 -18.09 -11.52
CA THR A 579 29.61 -17.00 -11.23
C THR A 579 29.70 -16.07 -12.42
N VAL A 580 30.52 -15.00 -12.31
CA VAL A 580 30.80 -14.07 -13.43
C VAL A 580 31.45 -14.76 -14.65
N GLN A 581 32.01 -15.97 -14.50
CA GLN A 581 32.57 -16.76 -15.60
C GLN A 581 31.56 -17.74 -16.21
N SER A 582 30.40 -17.90 -15.59
CA SER A 582 29.34 -18.78 -16.10
C SER A 582 28.70 -18.18 -17.38
N PRO A 583 28.09 -19.00 -18.24
CA PRO A 583 27.39 -18.50 -19.42
C PRO A 583 26.36 -17.42 -19.08
N ILE A 584 26.29 -16.39 -19.93
CA ILE A 584 25.28 -15.34 -19.84
C ILE A 584 23.99 -15.83 -20.53
N TYR A 585 22.86 -15.64 -19.89
CA TYR A 585 21.55 -15.93 -20.45
C TYR A 585 21.19 -14.91 -21.54
N THR A 586 20.95 -15.39 -22.75
CA THR A 586 20.62 -14.56 -23.91
C THR A 586 19.23 -14.88 -24.51
N GLY A 587 18.56 -15.90 -23.99
CA GLY A 587 17.24 -16.31 -24.47
C GLY A 587 16.88 -17.74 -24.07
N PRO A 588 15.64 -18.19 -24.36
CA PRO A 588 15.16 -19.51 -23.97
C PRO A 588 16.05 -20.65 -24.46
N PHE A 589 16.25 -21.67 -23.62
CA PHE A 589 17.04 -22.86 -23.96
C PHE A 589 16.38 -24.14 -23.45
N VAL A 590 16.78 -25.27 -24.05
CA VAL A 590 16.25 -26.59 -23.69
C VAL A 590 16.95 -27.17 -22.45
N VAL A 591 16.17 -27.69 -21.50
CA VAL A 591 16.62 -28.36 -20.28
C VAL A 591 16.16 -29.81 -20.32
N ASN A 592 17.05 -30.75 -19.98
CA ASN A 592 16.78 -32.18 -19.94
C ASN A 592 16.60 -32.68 -18.49
N ARG A 593 16.00 -33.87 -18.33
CA ARG A 593 15.61 -34.45 -17.01
C ARG A 593 16.69 -34.53 -15.94
N GLN A 594 17.97 -34.54 -16.31
CA GLN A 594 19.08 -34.67 -15.37
C GLN A 594 19.74 -33.33 -15.05
N GLN A 595 19.20 -32.24 -15.59
CA GLN A 595 19.77 -30.91 -15.44
C GLN A 595 19.00 -30.11 -14.37
N ARG A 596 19.76 -29.33 -13.62
CA ARG A 596 19.27 -28.28 -12.73
C ARG A 596 19.68 -26.94 -13.30
N VAL A 597 18.72 -26.08 -13.56
CA VAL A 597 19.02 -24.68 -13.92
C VAL A 597 19.33 -23.93 -12.65
N SER A 598 20.52 -23.39 -12.52
CA SER A 598 20.89 -22.46 -11.43
C SER A 598 21.24 -21.13 -12.07
N ALA A 599 20.75 -20.01 -11.50
CA ALA A 599 20.98 -18.67 -12.07
C ALA A 599 21.26 -17.64 -10.97
N VAL A 600 22.00 -16.60 -11.32
CA VAL A 600 22.31 -15.45 -10.47
C VAL A 600 22.34 -14.18 -11.29
N ALA A 601 21.84 -13.07 -10.71
CA ALA A 601 21.93 -11.74 -11.30
C ALA A 601 23.28 -11.08 -10.94
N ILE A 602 23.95 -10.55 -11.94
CA ILE A 602 25.25 -9.88 -11.80
C ILE A 602 25.19 -8.50 -12.44
N ARG A 603 25.73 -7.49 -11.77
CA ARG A 603 25.88 -6.13 -12.29
C ARG A 603 27.25 -5.58 -11.93
N ASN A 604 27.96 -5.01 -12.92
CA ASN A 604 29.33 -4.52 -12.74
C ASN A 604 30.29 -5.56 -12.12
N GLY A 605 30.17 -6.82 -12.55
CA GLY A 605 30.98 -7.94 -12.07
C GLY A 605 30.70 -8.39 -10.63
N LYS A 606 29.60 -7.93 -10.00
CA LYS A 606 29.19 -8.31 -8.64
C LYS A 606 27.81 -8.92 -8.63
N THR A 607 27.63 -9.97 -7.86
CA THR A 607 26.33 -10.55 -7.56
C THR A 607 25.46 -9.52 -6.83
N ILE A 608 24.21 -9.34 -7.29
CA ILE A 608 23.25 -8.38 -6.72
C ILE A 608 22.05 -9.06 -6.05
N GLY A 609 21.76 -10.32 -6.34
CA GLY A 609 20.65 -11.08 -5.77
C GLY A 609 21.09 -12.45 -5.25
N ASN A 610 20.11 -13.26 -4.88
CA ASN A 610 20.34 -14.63 -4.47
C ASN A 610 20.45 -15.55 -5.69
N ILE A 611 21.17 -16.67 -5.51
CA ILE A 611 21.15 -17.74 -6.50
C ILE A 611 19.79 -18.42 -6.41
N ARG A 612 19.16 -18.59 -7.57
CA ARG A 612 17.92 -19.34 -7.72
C ARG A 612 18.17 -20.60 -8.54
N TYR A 613 17.43 -21.64 -8.26
CA TYR A 613 17.54 -22.89 -9.01
C TYR A 613 16.16 -23.52 -9.23
N LYS A 614 16.07 -24.27 -10.32
CA LYS A 614 14.87 -25.04 -10.67
C LYS A 614 15.28 -26.40 -11.18
N ASP A 615 14.73 -27.42 -10.57
CA ASP A 615 14.86 -28.80 -11.03
C ASP A 615 13.89 -29.09 -12.17
N PHE A 616 14.27 -30.02 -13.06
CA PHE A 616 13.45 -30.42 -14.22
C PHE A 616 12.02 -30.79 -13.87
#